data_9a66d1b4ab98b4594d24a60aef722b24
#
_entry.id   9a66d1b4ab98b4594d24a60aef722b24
#
_cell.length_a   1.000
_cell.length_b   1.000
_cell.length_c   1.000
_cell.angle_alpha   90.00
_cell.angle_beta   90.00
_cell.angle_gamma   90.00
#
_symmetry.space_group_name_H-M   'P 1'
#
loop_
_entity.id
_entity.type
_entity.pdbx_description
1 polymer ?
#
loop_
_entity_poly.entity_id
_entity_poly.type
_entity_poly.pdbx_seq_one_letter_code
_entity_poly.pdbx_strand_id
1 'polypeptide(L)'
;SAPNVNQEITGGNSRITGHFTPEQAKDLANVLKSGKMPAPAHIVQEDIVGPSLGQASINAGVISFIVALIILMIYMCAMYGIVPGMVANGALILNLFFTLGILTSFQAALTMSGIAGMVLSLGMAVDANVLIYERTREELRSGKGVKKALADGYSNAFSAIFDSNLTSIITGIILFNFGTGPIRGFATTLIIGILISFFTAVFMTRLVYEYFLDKDKLLNLTFCTGISKNLMQNVHFDFMGQRKKWLTIAAAIVVVCIGFLSIRGLSKSIDFTGGRNFKVQFEQ
;
A
#
# COMPACT_ATOMS: atom_id res chain seq x y z
N SER A 1 38.63 10.06 -21.64
CA SER A 1 39.92 10.69 -22.03
C SER A 1 39.62 12.04 -22.68
N ALA A 2 40.40 13.08 -22.36
CA ALA A 2 40.25 14.39 -22.97
C ALA A 2 40.56 14.30 -24.48
N PRO A 3 39.80 14.94 -25.36
CA PRO A 3 40.08 14.95 -26.80
C PRO A 3 41.39 15.74 -27.10
N ASN A 4 42.21 15.24 -28.01
CA ASN A 4 43.40 15.92 -28.49
C ASN A 4 42.98 17.00 -29.51
N VAL A 5 43.50 18.19 -29.39
CA VAL A 5 43.27 19.28 -30.35
C VAL A 5 44.34 19.15 -31.45
N ASN A 6 43.93 18.86 -32.67
CA ASN A 6 44.81 18.62 -33.80
C ASN A 6 45.24 19.93 -34.50
N GLN A 7 44.43 21.01 -34.41
CA GLN A 7 44.70 22.29 -35.06
C GLN A 7 44.08 23.46 -34.26
N GLU A 8 44.59 24.66 -34.43
CA GLU A 8 43.99 25.86 -33.85
C GLU A 8 42.59 26.12 -34.42
N ILE A 9 41.62 26.38 -33.53
CA ILE A 9 40.20 26.58 -33.90
C ILE A 9 39.98 28.08 -34.15
N THR A 10 40.19 28.54 -35.38
CA THR A 10 40.10 29.95 -35.77
C THR A 10 38.68 30.42 -36.11
N GLY A 11 37.71 29.49 -36.34
CA GLY A 11 36.38 29.83 -36.83
C GLY A 11 35.24 29.66 -35.84
N GLY A 12 35.50 29.37 -34.56
CA GLY A 12 34.46 29.15 -33.57
C GLY A 12 33.66 27.84 -33.70
N ASN A 13 33.88 27.05 -34.78
CA ASN A 13 33.27 25.74 -35.01
C ASN A 13 34.30 24.65 -34.80
N SER A 14 34.00 23.70 -33.92
CA SER A 14 34.86 22.54 -33.68
C SER A 14 34.14 21.26 -34.04
N ARG A 15 34.89 20.27 -34.52
CA ARG A 15 34.40 18.94 -34.87
C ARG A 15 35.13 17.88 -34.07
N ILE A 16 34.37 17.07 -33.35
CA ILE A 16 34.92 15.90 -32.63
C ILE A 16 34.83 14.70 -33.54
N THR A 17 35.95 14.06 -33.82
CA THR A 17 36.07 12.86 -34.66
C THR A 17 36.63 11.70 -33.83
N GLY A 18 36.10 10.49 -34.05
CA GLY A 18 36.53 9.29 -33.35
C GLY A 18 35.73 8.04 -33.85
N HIS A 19 36.07 6.89 -33.33
CA HIS A 19 35.32 5.66 -33.59
C HIS A 19 34.08 5.60 -32.70
N PHE A 20 33.07 6.41 -33.00
CA PHE A 20 31.81 6.41 -32.28
C PHE A 20 30.77 5.57 -33.02
N THR A 21 30.00 4.77 -32.28
CA THR A 21 28.76 4.23 -32.81
C THR A 21 27.72 5.36 -32.96
N PRO A 22 26.69 5.20 -33.82
CA PRO A 22 25.65 6.23 -33.99
C PRO A 22 24.97 6.64 -32.66
N GLU A 23 24.80 5.70 -31.75
CA GLU A 23 24.23 5.94 -30.41
C GLU A 23 25.17 6.78 -29.55
N GLN A 24 26.46 6.42 -29.48
CA GLN A 24 27.47 7.17 -28.73
C GLN A 24 27.65 8.58 -29.26
N ALA A 25 27.58 8.77 -30.60
CA ALA A 25 27.66 10.10 -31.19
C ALA A 25 26.44 10.97 -30.80
N LYS A 26 25.24 10.39 -30.75
CA LYS A 26 24.01 11.07 -30.33
C LYS A 26 24.05 11.45 -28.85
N ASP A 27 24.54 10.55 -28.00
CA ASP A 27 24.71 10.83 -26.57
C ASP A 27 25.73 11.93 -26.31
N LEU A 28 26.87 11.88 -27.00
CA LEU A 28 27.87 12.92 -26.91
C LEU A 28 27.34 14.30 -27.40
N ALA A 29 26.56 14.31 -28.47
CA ALA A 29 25.90 15.51 -28.96
C ALA A 29 24.87 16.07 -27.95
N ASN A 30 24.13 15.23 -27.27
CA ASN A 30 23.21 15.64 -26.22
C ASN A 30 23.94 16.21 -25.01
N VAL A 31 25.04 15.60 -24.58
CA VAL A 31 25.89 16.11 -23.49
C VAL A 31 26.48 17.47 -23.84
N LEU A 32 26.95 17.64 -25.08
CA LEU A 32 27.49 18.93 -25.53
C LEU A 32 26.41 20.00 -25.64
N LYS A 33 25.20 19.67 -26.04
CA LYS A 33 24.04 20.58 -26.07
C LYS A 33 23.61 21.05 -24.69
N SER A 34 23.67 20.17 -23.68
CA SER A 34 23.31 20.49 -22.29
C SER A 34 24.33 21.40 -21.59
N GLY A 35 25.49 21.62 -22.20
CA GLY A 35 26.53 22.49 -21.67
C GLY A 35 27.29 21.89 -20.48
N LYS A 36 28.18 22.68 -19.90
CA LYS A 36 28.97 22.26 -18.73
C LYS A 36 28.08 22.21 -17.50
N MET A 37 27.90 21.00 -16.95
CA MET A 37 27.21 20.88 -15.66
C MET A 37 28.00 21.63 -14.56
N PRO A 38 27.33 22.44 -13.74
CA PRO A 38 27.98 23.20 -12.68
C PRO A 38 28.54 22.32 -11.54
N ALA A 39 28.10 21.09 -11.45
CA ALA A 39 28.59 20.08 -10.50
C ALA A 39 28.71 18.71 -11.16
N PRO A 40 29.65 17.83 -10.74
CA PRO A 40 29.73 16.48 -11.25
C PRO A 40 28.46 15.72 -10.85
N ALA A 41 27.77 15.12 -11.84
CA ALA A 41 26.63 14.27 -11.62
C ALA A 41 27.09 12.80 -11.53
N HIS A 42 26.65 12.12 -10.48
CA HIS A 42 26.84 10.69 -10.33
C HIS A 42 25.49 9.98 -10.47
N ILE A 43 25.45 8.91 -11.26
CA ILE A 43 24.27 8.05 -11.33
C ILE A 43 24.17 7.30 -10.00
N VAL A 44 23.13 7.61 -9.22
CA VAL A 44 22.88 6.99 -7.92
C VAL A 44 22.09 5.68 -8.08
N GLN A 45 21.21 5.63 -9.08
CA GLN A 45 20.41 4.47 -9.38
C GLN A 45 20.09 4.43 -10.88
N GLU A 46 20.22 3.26 -11.49
CA GLU A 46 19.83 2.98 -12.87
C GLU A 46 19.01 1.68 -12.89
N ASP A 47 17.77 1.79 -13.33
CA ASP A 47 16.86 0.64 -13.47
C ASP A 47 16.50 0.47 -14.94
N ILE A 48 16.93 -0.64 -15.54
CA ILE A 48 16.61 -1.01 -16.93
C ILE A 48 15.57 -2.11 -16.92
N VAL A 49 14.34 -1.81 -17.34
CA VAL A 49 13.25 -2.79 -17.46
C VAL A 49 12.89 -2.98 -18.92
N GLY A 50 13.02 -4.21 -19.42
CA GLY A 50 12.58 -4.56 -20.77
C GLY A 50 11.06 -4.44 -20.93
N PRO A 51 10.54 -4.05 -22.13
CA PRO A 51 9.11 -3.83 -22.35
C PRO A 51 8.23 -5.06 -22.00
N SER A 52 8.69 -6.26 -22.30
CA SER A 52 7.95 -7.50 -22.00
C SER A 52 7.87 -7.81 -20.51
N LEU A 53 8.94 -7.57 -19.75
CA LEU A 53 8.97 -7.76 -18.30
C LEU A 53 8.12 -6.69 -17.58
N GLY A 54 8.14 -5.45 -18.07
CA GLY A 54 7.31 -4.37 -17.56
C GLY A 54 5.82 -4.70 -17.71
N GLN A 55 5.40 -5.15 -18.90
CA GLN A 55 4.00 -5.50 -19.16
C GLN A 55 3.52 -6.71 -18.36
N ALA A 56 4.33 -7.75 -18.22
CA ALA A 56 4.00 -8.92 -17.39
C ALA A 56 3.83 -8.53 -15.92
N SER A 57 4.70 -7.66 -15.42
CA SER A 57 4.64 -7.16 -14.05
C SER A 57 3.41 -6.28 -13.79
N ILE A 58 3.06 -5.40 -14.74
CA ILE A 58 1.84 -4.58 -14.65
C ILE A 58 0.60 -5.47 -14.63
N ASN A 59 0.51 -6.44 -15.55
CA ASN A 59 -0.63 -7.37 -15.60
C ASN A 59 -0.76 -8.16 -14.29
N ALA A 60 0.33 -8.71 -13.76
CA ALA A 60 0.32 -9.43 -12.50
C ALA A 60 -0.12 -8.54 -11.33
N GLY A 61 0.35 -7.29 -11.28
CA GLY A 61 -0.05 -6.32 -10.27
C GLY A 61 -1.54 -5.96 -10.33
N VAL A 62 -2.04 -5.69 -11.53
CA VAL A 62 -3.47 -5.35 -11.75
C VAL A 62 -4.37 -6.55 -11.42
N ILE A 63 -4.01 -7.76 -11.85
CA ILE A 63 -4.78 -8.97 -11.52
C ILE A 63 -4.82 -9.19 -10.01
N SER A 64 -3.68 -9.10 -9.32
CA SER A 64 -3.60 -9.25 -7.87
C SER A 64 -4.46 -8.22 -7.14
N PHE A 65 -4.46 -6.98 -7.62
CA PHE A 65 -5.28 -5.90 -7.08
C PHE A 65 -6.79 -6.19 -7.24
N ILE A 66 -7.23 -6.61 -8.44
CA ILE A 66 -8.63 -6.94 -8.70
C ILE A 66 -9.08 -8.14 -7.85
N VAL A 67 -8.25 -9.18 -7.74
CA VAL A 67 -8.53 -10.35 -6.91
C VAL A 67 -8.68 -9.96 -5.45
N ALA A 68 -7.76 -9.15 -4.91
CA ALA A 68 -7.83 -8.65 -3.54
C ALA A 68 -9.12 -7.84 -3.30
N LEU A 69 -9.46 -6.93 -4.22
CA LEU A 69 -10.68 -6.14 -4.14
C LEU A 69 -11.93 -7.00 -4.09
N ILE A 70 -12.05 -7.99 -4.99
CA ILE A 70 -13.20 -8.91 -5.05
C ILE A 70 -13.32 -9.73 -3.74
N ILE A 71 -12.21 -10.26 -3.24
CA ILE A 71 -12.19 -11.02 -1.99
C ILE A 71 -12.67 -10.15 -0.82
N LEU A 72 -12.18 -8.91 -0.71
CA LEU A 72 -12.59 -7.98 0.34
C LEU A 72 -14.08 -7.62 0.23
N MET A 73 -14.59 -7.38 -0.97
CA MET A 73 -16.01 -7.09 -1.21
C MET A 73 -16.91 -8.25 -0.81
N ILE A 74 -16.53 -9.48 -1.17
CA ILE A 74 -17.26 -10.70 -0.78
C ILE A 74 -17.21 -10.87 0.74
N TYR A 75 -16.05 -10.70 1.37
CA TYR A 75 -15.86 -10.79 2.81
C TYR A 75 -16.81 -9.84 3.56
N MET A 76 -16.88 -8.57 3.16
CA MET A 76 -17.75 -7.58 3.82
C MET A 76 -19.23 -7.96 3.73
N CYS A 77 -19.70 -8.43 2.56
CA CYS A 77 -21.08 -8.89 2.41
C CYS A 77 -21.36 -10.17 3.20
N ALA A 78 -20.42 -11.12 3.24
CA ALA A 78 -20.56 -12.38 3.95
C ALA A 78 -20.61 -12.20 5.47
N MET A 79 -19.82 -11.27 6.01
CA MET A 79 -19.71 -11.07 7.46
C MET A 79 -20.77 -10.13 8.02
N TYR A 80 -21.06 -9.00 7.36
CA TYR A 80 -21.93 -7.95 7.89
C TYR A 80 -23.31 -7.86 7.26
N GLY A 81 -23.55 -8.68 6.22
CA GLY A 81 -24.80 -8.70 5.48
C GLY A 81 -24.79 -7.82 4.24
N ILE A 82 -25.85 -7.95 3.44
CA ILE A 82 -25.89 -7.30 2.12
C ILE A 82 -25.86 -5.77 2.24
N VAL A 83 -26.69 -5.19 3.10
CA VAL A 83 -26.81 -3.72 3.18
C VAL A 83 -25.54 -3.06 3.76
N PRO A 84 -25.03 -3.45 4.95
CA PRO A 84 -23.77 -2.89 5.44
C PRO A 84 -22.58 -3.23 4.54
N GLY A 85 -22.56 -4.44 3.97
CA GLY A 85 -21.54 -4.85 3.01
C GLY A 85 -21.53 -3.97 1.76
N MET A 86 -22.68 -3.65 1.19
CA MET A 86 -22.79 -2.76 0.02
C MET A 86 -22.36 -1.32 0.33
N VAL A 87 -22.66 -0.80 1.52
CA VAL A 87 -22.19 0.53 1.94
C VAL A 87 -20.68 0.56 2.07
N ALA A 88 -20.09 -0.45 2.72
CA ALA A 88 -18.64 -0.57 2.84
C ALA A 88 -17.95 -0.76 1.47
N ASN A 89 -18.54 -1.58 0.60
CA ASN A 89 -18.05 -1.79 -0.78
C ASN A 89 -18.12 -0.50 -1.61
N GLY A 90 -19.19 0.27 -1.45
CA GLY A 90 -19.30 1.59 -2.06
C GLY A 90 -18.20 2.54 -1.60
N ALA A 91 -17.91 2.58 -0.29
CA ALA A 91 -16.81 3.34 0.27
C ALA A 91 -15.44 2.87 -0.25
N LEU A 92 -15.27 1.56 -0.44
CA LEU A 92 -14.04 0.98 -0.97
C LEU A 92 -13.80 1.38 -2.44
N ILE A 93 -14.83 1.33 -3.27
CA ILE A 93 -14.77 1.79 -4.67
C ILE A 93 -14.48 3.30 -4.72
N LEU A 94 -15.13 4.08 -3.87
CA LEU A 94 -14.92 5.53 -3.79
C LEU A 94 -13.49 5.85 -3.32
N ASN A 95 -12.96 5.09 -2.36
CA ASN A 95 -11.57 5.18 -1.92
C ASN A 95 -10.60 4.97 -3.08
N LEU A 96 -10.81 3.91 -3.86
CA LEU A 96 -10.00 3.62 -5.05
C LEU A 96 -10.05 4.77 -6.06
N PHE A 97 -11.25 5.26 -6.35
CA PHE A 97 -11.46 6.36 -7.30
C PHE A 97 -10.72 7.63 -6.86
N PHE A 98 -10.83 8.01 -5.59
CA PHE A 98 -10.12 9.18 -5.06
C PHE A 98 -8.60 8.96 -5.01
N THR A 99 -8.14 7.77 -4.63
CA THR A 99 -6.70 7.47 -4.61
C THR A 99 -6.09 7.60 -6.00
N LEU A 100 -6.71 7.01 -7.02
CA LEU A 100 -6.24 7.14 -8.40
C LEU A 100 -6.33 8.58 -8.90
N GLY A 101 -7.42 9.30 -8.58
CA GLY A 101 -7.59 10.71 -8.94
C GLY A 101 -6.50 11.61 -8.38
N ILE A 102 -6.16 11.41 -7.09
CA ILE A 102 -5.09 12.19 -6.44
C ILE A 102 -3.71 11.82 -7.02
N LEU A 103 -3.41 10.53 -7.19
CA LEU A 103 -2.15 10.10 -7.80
C LEU A 103 -1.95 10.70 -9.20
N THR A 104 -3.01 10.71 -10.01
CA THR A 104 -2.98 11.31 -11.34
C THR A 104 -2.78 12.82 -11.28
N SER A 105 -3.44 13.50 -10.34
CA SER A 105 -3.31 14.95 -10.16
C SER A 105 -1.88 15.38 -9.79
N PHE A 106 -1.20 14.59 -8.98
CA PHE A 106 0.21 14.83 -8.61
C PHE A 106 1.21 14.30 -9.64
N GLN A 107 0.75 13.75 -10.76
CA GLN A 107 1.61 13.11 -11.78
C GLN A 107 2.56 12.06 -11.17
N ALA A 108 2.13 11.42 -10.09
CA ALA A 108 2.91 10.40 -9.43
C ALA A 108 3.01 9.15 -10.31
N ALA A 109 4.23 8.70 -10.59
CA ALA A 109 4.43 7.47 -11.35
C ALA A 109 3.91 6.27 -10.56
N LEU A 110 3.01 5.50 -11.18
CA LEU A 110 2.53 4.25 -10.60
C LEU A 110 3.60 3.16 -10.75
N THR A 111 4.24 2.83 -9.65
CA THR A 111 5.25 1.77 -9.59
C THR A 111 4.63 0.45 -9.13
N MET A 112 5.32 -0.68 -9.36
CA MET A 112 4.89 -1.99 -8.83
C MET A 112 4.74 -1.97 -7.31
N SER A 113 5.67 -1.35 -6.62
CA SER A 113 5.60 -1.14 -5.16
C SER A 113 4.45 -0.20 -4.78
N GLY A 114 4.12 0.79 -5.62
CA GLY A 114 2.96 1.65 -5.46
C GLY A 114 1.63 0.87 -5.54
N ILE A 115 1.51 -0.09 -6.47
CA ILE A 115 0.36 -1.01 -6.53
C ILE A 115 0.26 -1.82 -5.22
N ALA A 116 1.37 -2.33 -4.70
CA ALA A 116 1.37 -3.03 -3.41
C ALA A 116 0.91 -2.12 -2.25
N GLY A 117 1.34 -0.85 -2.24
CA GLY A 117 0.87 0.15 -1.28
C GLY A 117 -0.64 0.41 -1.39
N MET A 118 -1.20 0.46 -2.61
CA MET A 118 -2.64 0.57 -2.81
C MET A 118 -3.41 -0.65 -2.29
N VAL A 119 -2.93 -1.88 -2.57
CA VAL A 119 -3.56 -3.11 -2.05
C VAL A 119 -3.58 -3.11 -0.52
N LEU A 120 -2.48 -2.70 0.10
CA LEU A 120 -2.40 -2.59 1.56
C LEU A 120 -3.38 -1.54 2.09
N SER A 121 -3.47 -0.37 1.46
CA SER A 121 -4.40 0.69 1.89
C SER A 121 -5.87 0.29 1.75
N LEU A 122 -6.22 -0.55 0.76
CA LEU A 122 -7.57 -1.12 0.66
C LEU A 122 -7.91 -2.02 1.84
N GLY A 123 -6.95 -2.86 2.30
CA GLY A 123 -7.12 -3.67 3.50
C GLY A 123 -7.42 -2.82 4.73
N MET A 124 -6.66 -1.73 4.92
CA MET A 124 -6.87 -0.79 6.03
C MET A 124 -8.19 0.00 5.90
N ALA A 125 -8.63 0.29 4.67
CA ALA A 125 -9.93 0.93 4.44
C ALA A 125 -11.09 0.03 4.88
N VAL A 126 -10.99 -1.27 4.61
CA VAL A 126 -11.97 -2.27 5.08
C VAL A 126 -11.93 -2.39 6.60
N ASP A 127 -10.74 -2.40 7.21
CA ASP A 127 -10.56 -2.54 8.66
C ASP A 127 -11.27 -1.42 9.45
N ALA A 128 -11.21 -0.19 8.98
CA ALA A 128 -11.94 0.93 9.56
C ALA A 128 -13.46 0.69 9.56
N ASN A 129 -14.03 0.20 8.45
CA ASN A 129 -15.45 -0.14 8.37
C ASN A 129 -15.80 -1.33 9.28
N VAL A 130 -14.95 -2.36 9.34
CA VAL A 130 -15.09 -3.52 10.24
C VAL A 130 -15.17 -3.06 11.68
N LEU A 131 -14.27 -2.17 12.11
CA LEU A 131 -14.24 -1.67 13.49
C LEU A 131 -15.52 -0.90 13.85
N ILE A 132 -16.01 -0.04 12.94
CA ILE A 132 -17.28 0.67 13.12
C ILE A 132 -18.45 -0.31 13.24
N TYR A 133 -18.50 -1.32 12.37
CA TYR A 133 -19.60 -2.30 12.37
C TYR A 133 -19.58 -3.20 13.60
N GLU A 134 -18.41 -3.63 14.07
CA GLU A 134 -18.32 -4.41 15.30
C GLU A 134 -18.75 -3.60 16.54
N ARG A 135 -18.33 -2.33 16.63
CA ARG A 135 -18.82 -1.44 17.68
C ARG A 135 -20.33 -1.21 17.61
N THR A 136 -20.86 -1.02 16.41
CA THR A 136 -22.33 -0.90 16.22
C THR A 136 -23.06 -2.20 16.62
N ARG A 137 -22.48 -3.38 16.34
CA ARG A 137 -23.02 -4.69 16.80
C ARG A 137 -23.03 -4.81 18.30
N GLU A 138 -21.99 -4.38 18.99
CA GLU A 138 -21.94 -4.36 20.46
C GLU A 138 -23.06 -3.51 21.03
N GLU A 139 -23.28 -2.30 20.49
CA GLU A 139 -24.33 -1.39 20.92
C GLU A 139 -25.75 -1.92 20.61
N LEU A 140 -25.95 -2.59 19.47
CA LEU A 140 -27.19 -3.28 19.14
C LEU A 140 -27.48 -4.43 20.09
N ARG A 141 -26.46 -5.22 20.48
CA ARG A 141 -26.60 -6.29 21.46
C ARG A 141 -26.95 -5.79 22.85
N SER A 142 -26.57 -4.55 23.19
CA SER A 142 -26.97 -3.90 24.45
C SER A 142 -28.43 -3.41 24.46
N GLY A 143 -29.19 -3.62 23.36
CA GLY A 143 -30.61 -3.28 23.24
C GLY A 143 -30.87 -1.86 22.71
N LYS A 144 -29.88 -1.14 22.22
CA LYS A 144 -30.08 0.21 21.63
C LYS A 144 -30.73 0.10 20.24
N GLY A 145 -31.56 1.08 19.91
CA GLY A 145 -32.10 1.21 18.55
C GLY A 145 -31.00 1.50 17.52
N VAL A 146 -31.22 1.11 16.26
CA VAL A 146 -30.22 1.17 15.18
C VAL A 146 -29.60 2.55 15.01
N LYS A 147 -30.40 3.63 15.01
CA LYS A 147 -29.91 5.00 14.86
C LYS A 147 -28.93 5.38 15.98
N LYS A 148 -29.23 5.03 17.23
CA LYS A 148 -28.36 5.32 18.36
C LYS A 148 -27.14 4.41 18.41
N ALA A 149 -27.32 3.11 18.14
CA ALA A 149 -26.25 2.14 18.10
C ALA A 149 -25.19 2.49 17.03
N LEU A 150 -25.64 2.97 15.87
CA LEU A 150 -24.75 3.41 14.80
C LEU A 150 -23.97 4.69 15.21
N ALA A 151 -24.66 5.71 15.76
CA ALA A 151 -24.00 6.92 16.22
C ALA A 151 -22.95 6.65 17.30
N ASP A 152 -23.29 5.81 18.29
CA ASP A 152 -22.37 5.39 19.35
C ASP A 152 -21.23 4.53 18.77
N GLY A 153 -21.51 3.66 17.79
CA GLY A 153 -20.52 2.83 17.11
C GLY A 153 -19.45 3.67 16.40
N TYR A 154 -19.86 4.69 15.63
CA TYR A 154 -18.93 5.62 15.00
C TYR A 154 -18.12 6.42 16.04
N SER A 155 -18.76 6.91 17.09
CA SER A 155 -18.08 7.67 18.14
C SER A 155 -17.04 6.84 18.89
N ASN A 156 -17.40 5.60 19.26
CA ASN A 156 -16.52 4.70 20.01
C ASN A 156 -15.37 4.13 19.16
N ALA A 157 -15.61 3.94 17.85
CA ALA A 157 -14.59 3.47 16.93
C ALA A 157 -13.60 4.57 16.51
N PHE A 158 -14.01 5.84 16.54
CA PHE A 158 -13.26 6.95 15.97
C PHE A 158 -11.83 7.07 16.50
N SER A 159 -11.65 7.03 17.81
CA SER A 159 -10.32 7.15 18.43
C SER A 159 -9.39 6.03 17.96
N ALA A 160 -9.86 4.79 17.98
CA ALA A 160 -9.06 3.64 17.57
C ALA A 160 -8.68 3.70 16.07
N ILE A 161 -9.62 4.10 15.20
CA ILE A 161 -9.35 4.28 13.78
C ILE A 161 -8.35 5.42 13.54
N PHE A 162 -8.52 6.54 14.25
CA PHE A 162 -7.61 7.68 14.14
C PHE A 162 -6.19 7.32 14.56
N ASP A 163 -6.03 6.70 15.72
CA ASP A 163 -4.72 6.31 16.27
C ASP A 163 -3.99 5.30 15.37
N SER A 164 -4.71 4.31 14.85
CA SER A 164 -4.18 3.31 13.91
C SER A 164 -3.71 3.95 12.61
N ASN A 165 -4.54 4.81 12.01
CA ASN A 165 -4.19 5.51 10.77
C ASN A 165 -3.04 6.50 10.99
N LEU A 166 -3.01 7.23 12.11
CA LEU A 166 -1.92 8.14 12.45
C LEU A 166 -0.58 7.41 12.55
N THR A 167 -0.55 6.27 13.24
CA THR A 167 0.65 5.42 13.34
C THR A 167 1.15 4.97 11.96
N SER A 168 0.22 4.55 11.11
CA SER A 168 0.53 4.11 9.74
C SER A 168 1.03 5.26 8.86
N ILE A 169 0.46 6.46 9.01
CA ILE A 169 0.91 7.68 8.30
C ILE A 169 2.32 8.07 8.75
N ILE A 170 2.62 8.04 10.05
CA ILE A 170 3.97 8.32 10.56
C ILE A 170 4.99 7.36 9.94
N THR A 171 4.66 6.06 9.91
CA THR A 171 5.50 5.05 9.26
C THR A 171 5.68 5.36 7.76
N GLY A 172 4.60 5.72 7.08
CA GLY A 172 4.62 6.12 5.67
C GLY A 172 5.52 7.34 5.42
N ILE A 173 5.45 8.37 6.27
CA ILE A 173 6.29 9.58 6.18
C ILE A 173 7.78 9.22 6.36
N ILE A 174 8.09 8.35 7.30
CA ILE A 174 9.47 7.87 7.50
C ILE A 174 9.96 7.15 6.24
N LEU A 175 9.16 6.22 5.71
CA LEU A 175 9.49 5.50 4.48
C LEU A 175 9.62 6.44 3.26
N PHE A 176 8.82 7.48 3.19
CA PHE A 176 8.89 8.48 2.12
C PHE A 176 10.19 9.30 2.16
N ASN A 177 10.63 9.70 3.36
CA ASN A 177 11.82 10.54 3.53
C ASN A 177 13.12 9.74 3.40
N PHE A 178 13.18 8.55 3.97
CA PHE A 178 14.39 7.72 3.99
C PHE A 178 14.41 6.66 2.87
N GLY A 179 13.27 6.38 2.24
CA GLY A 179 13.18 5.41 1.15
C GLY A 179 13.68 5.98 -0.17
N THR A 180 14.23 5.11 -1.00
CA THR A 180 14.64 5.40 -2.38
C THR A 180 13.80 4.59 -3.36
N GLY A 181 13.69 5.06 -4.60
CA GLY A 181 13.05 4.35 -5.70
C GLY A 181 11.71 3.67 -5.34
N PRO A 182 11.66 2.34 -5.35
CA PRO A 182 10.43 1.57 -5.09
C PRO A 182 9.80 1.83 -3.72
N ILE A 183 10.62 2.02 -2.67
CA ILE A 183 10.13 2.26 -1.30
C ILE A 183 9.39 3.59 -1.22
N ARG A 184 9.90 4.62 -1.89
CA ARG A 184 9.26 5.93 -1.93
C ARG A 184 7.91 5.89 -2.67
N GLY A 185 7.85 5.14 -3.79
CA GLY A 185 6.60 4.93 -4.52
C GLY A 185 5.54 4.22 -3.68
N PHE A 186 5.93 3.16 -2.95
CA PHE A 186 5.08 2.48 -1.97
C PHE A 186 4.57 3.43 -0.89
N ALA A 187 5.46 4.19 -0.26
CA ALA A 187 5.11 5.11 0.82
C ALA A 187 4.13 6.20 0.35
N THR A 188 4.32 6.73 -0.86
CA THR A 188 3.43 7.76 -1.44
C THR A 188 2.00 7.22 -1.56
N THR A 189 1.82 6.06 -2.19
CA THR A 189 0.49 5.46 -2.38
C THR A 189 -0.13 5.04 -1.05
N LEU A 190 0.68 4.56 -0.10
CA LEU A 190 0.23 4.20 1.23
C LEU A 190 -0.33 5.40 1.99
N ILE A 191 0.41 6.52 2.07
CA ILE A 191 -0.02 7.73 2.78
C ILE A 191 -1.32 8.27 2.17
N ILE A 192 -1.36 8.43 0.85
CA ILE A 192 -2.55 8.90 0.14
C ILE A 192 -3.74 7.97 0.40
N GLY A 193 -3.53 6.66 0.25
CA GLY A 193 -4.57 5.65 0.46
C GLY A 193 -5.13 5.66 1.89
N ILE A 194 -4.29 5.82 2.92
CA ILE A 194 -4.72 5.89 4.32
C ILE A 194 -5.55 7.16 4.58
N LEU A 195 -5.11 8.32 4.11
CA LEU A 195 -5.85 9.58 4.28
C LEU A 195 -7.25 9.50 3.64
N ILE A 196 -7.32 8.94 2.44
CA ILE A 196 -8.59 8.75 1.73
C ILE A 196 -9.43 7.69 2.41
N SER A 197 -8.84 6.58 2.90
CA SER A 197 -9.57 5.53 3.59
C SER A 197 -10.22 6.04 4.86
N PHE A 198 -9.52 6.86 5.63
CA PHE A 198 -10.09 7.51 6.81
C PHE A 198 -11.29 8.39 6.44
N PHE A 199 -11.15 9.20 5.39
CA PHE A 199 -12.24 10.04 4.91
C PHE A 199 -13.45 9.22 4.42
N THR A 200 -13.23 8.22 3.58
CA THR A 200 -14.33 7.41 3.02
C THR A 200 -14.99 6.52 4.05
N ALA A 201 -14.23 5.88 4.95
CA ALA A 201 -14.77 4.98 5.95
C ALA A 201 -15.48 5.70 7.10
N VAL A 202 -15.01 6.89 7.50
CA VAL A 202 -15.60 7.60 8.64
C VAL A 202 -16.68 8.59 8.19
N PHE A 203 -16.38 9.43 7.19
CA PHE A 203 -17.30 10.50 6.79
C PHE A 203 -18.32 10.04 5.76
N MET A 204 -17.87 9.39 4.67
CA MET A 204 -18.78 9.06 3.58
C MET A 204 -19.77 7.95 3.95
N THR A 205 -19.32 6.91 4.66
CA THR A 205 -20.23 5.84 5.11
C THR A 205 -21.22 6.35 6.15
N ARG A 206 -20.79 7.22 7.07
CA ARG A 206 -21.67 7.85 8.04
C ARG A 206 -22.76 8.67 7.36
N LEU A 207 -22.38 9.51 6.39
CA LEU A 207 -23.32 10.33 5.64
C LEU A 207 -24.38 9.48 4.90
N VAL A 208 -23.96 8.36 4.32
CA VAL A 208 -24.88 7.42 3.68
C VAL A 208 -25.87 6.84 4.70
N TYR A 209 -25.41 6.39 5.86
CA TYR A 209 -26.30 5.86 6.89
C TYR A 209 -27.24 6.92 7.45
N GLU A 210 -26.76 8.11 7.78
CA GLU A 210 -27.58 9.22 8.29
C GLU A 210 -28.68 9.58 7.28
N TYR A 211 -28.34 9.69 5.99
CA TYR A 211 -29.32 9.97 4.93
C TYR A 211 -30.44 8.94 4.84
N PHE A 212 -30.12 7.64 4.97
CA PHE A 212 -31.14 6.60 4.92
C PHE A 212 -31.95 6.48 6.20
N LEU A 213 -31.34 6.69 7.36
CA LEU A 213 -32.00 6.64 8.66
C LEU A 213 -32.95 7.83 8.87
N ASP A 214 -32.63 9.01 8.33
CA ASP A 214 -33.50 10.19 8.39
C ASP A 214 -34.75 10.03 7.51
N LYS A 215 -34.72 9.10 6.54
CA LYS A 215 -35.87 8.72 5.73
C LYS A 215 -36.64 7.50 6.30
N ASP A 216 -36.41 7.17 7.57
CA ASP A 216 -36.98 6.00 8.24
C ASP A 216 -36.72 4.68 7.51
N LYS A 217 -35.68 4.64 6.65
CA LYS A 217 -35.20 3.42 6.00
C LYS A 217 -34.10 2.80 6.84
N LEU A 218 -33.97 1.47 6.77
CA LEU A 218 -32.91 0.71 7.45
C LEU A 218 -33.04 0.64 8.98
N LEU A 219 -34.22 0.88 9.56
CA LEU A 219 -34.47 0.78 11.00
C LEU A 219 -34.29 -0.64 11.58
N ASN A 220 -34.35 -1.66 10.74
CA ASN A 220 -34.17 -3.08 11.11
C ASN A 220 -32.81 -3.65 10.66
N LEU A 221 -31.80 -2.79 10.52
CA LEU A 221 -30.45 -3.25 10.16
C LEU A 221 -29.85 -4.15 11.23
N THR A 222 -29.44 -5.32 10.81
CA THR A 222 -28.56 -6.20 11.59
C THR A 222 -27.20 -6.26 10.91
N PHE A 223 -26.14 -5.85 11.62
CA PHE A 223 -24.76 -5.93 11.11
C PHE A 223 -24.19 -7.35 11.29
N CYS A 224 -25.01 -8.38 11.01
CA CYS A 224 -24.58 -9.76 11.10
C CYS A 224 -25.34 -10.64 10.09
N THR A 225 -24.68 -11.67 9.61
CA THR A 225 -25.26 -12.73 8.79
C THR A 225 -25.43 -13.99 9.62
N GLY A 226 -26.14 -15.00 9.08
CA GLY A 226 -26.22 -16.32 9.72
C GLY A 226 -24.85 -16.95 10.00
N ILE A 227 -23.84 -16.65 9.18
CA ILE A 227 -22.46 -17.12 9.36
C ILE A 227 -21.78 -16.38 10.52
N SER A 228 -21.96 -15.05 10.59
CA SER A 228 -21.24 -14.20 11.55
C SER A 228 -21.93 -14.12 12.92
N LYS A 229 -23.22 -14.47 13.01
CA LYS A 229 -24.02 -14.35 14.23
C LYS A 229 -23.46 -15.16 15.40
N ASN A 230 -22.98 -16.37 15.12
CA ASN A 230 -22.49 -17.32 16.13
C ASN A 230 -20.95 -17.50 16.07
N LEU A 231 -20.28 -16.77 15.17
CA LEU A 231 -18.85 -16.88 15.04
C LEU A 231 -18.19 -16.32 16.31
N MET A 232 -17.41 -17.15 17.00
CA MET A 232 -16.67 -16.82 18.23
C MET A 232 -17.51 -16.54 19.50
N GLN A 233 -18.83 -16.71 19.50
CA GLN A 233 -19.61 -16.51 20.72
C GLN A 233 -19.36 -17.57 21.80
N ASN A 234 -19.03 -18.80 21.40
CA ASN A 234 -18.82 -19.95 22.30
C ASN A 234 -17.34 -20.32 22.48
N VAL A 235 -16.42 -19.46 22.08
CA VAL A 235 -14.99 -19.73 22.26
C VAL A 235 -14.56 -19.31 23.66
N HIS A 236 -14.69 -20.23 24.63
CA HIS A 236 -14.17 -20.09 25.98
C HIS A 236 -12.72 -20.59 26.04
N PHE A 237 -11.79 -19.81 25.53
CA PHE A 237 -10.37 -20.14 25.63
C PHE A 237 -9.78 -19.52 26.92
N ASP A 238 -9.46 -20.35 27.88
CA ASP A 238 -8.86 -19.88 29.14
C ASP A 238 -7.38 -19.53 28.94
N PHE A 239 -7.12 -18.33 28.38
CA PHE A 239 -5.79 -17.81 28.20
C PHE A 239 -5.07 -17.56 29.56
N MET A 240 -5.82 -17.07 30.54
CA MET A 240 -5.25 -16.69 31.84
C MET A 240 -4.86 -17.90 32.66
N GLY A 241 -5.64 -18.96 32.66
CA GLY A 241 -5.32 -20.22 33.34
C GLY A 241 -4.11 -20.93 32.71
N GLN A 242 -3.95 -20.80 31.39
CA GLN A 242 -2.87 -21.45 30.65
C GLN A 242 -1.67 -20.52 30.38
N ARG A 243 -1.59 -19.34 31.05
CA ARG A 243 -0.53 -18.33 30.82
C ARG A 243 0.89 -18.89 30.85
N LYS A 244 1.19 -19.83 31.78
CA LYS A 244 2.52 -20.44 31.87
C LYS A 244 2.90 -21.26 30.65
N LYS A 245 1.94 -22.03 30.09
CA LYS A 245 2.16 -22.82 28.86
C LYS A 245 2.44 -21.89 27.65
N TRP A 246 1.65 -20.84 27.50
CA TRP A 246 1.82 -19.89 26.40
C TRP A 246 3.12 -19.12 26.51
N LEU A 247 3.51 -18.72 27.73
CA LEU A 247 4.80 -18.07 27.98
C LEU A 247 5.97 -19.00 27.65
N THR A 248 5.87 -20.28 28.03
CA THR A 248 6.91 -21.28 27.73
C THR A 248 7.04 -21.53 26.23
N ILE A 249 5.92 -21.64 25.51
CA ILE A 249 5.92 -21.78 24.05
C ILE A 249 6.55 -20.55 23.39
N ALA A 250 6.14 -19.34 23.80
CA ALA A 250 6.72 -18.11 23.27
C ALA A 250 8.24 -18.03 23.53
N ALA A 251 8.68 -18.35 24.75
CA ALA A 251 10.09 -18.38 25.09
C ALA A 251 10.87 -19.41 24.26
N ALA A 252 10.32 -20.61 24.06
CA ALA A 252 10.92 -21.63 23.21
C ALA A 252 11.07 -21.16 21.76
N ILE A 253 10.04 -20.52 21.19
CA ILE A 253 10.09 -19.96 19.83
C ILE A 253 11.19 -18.89 19.74
N VAL A 254 11.28 -17.98 20.69
CA VAL A 254 12.32 -16.93 20.72
C VAL A 254 13.71 -17.55 20.77
N VAL A 255 13.94 -18.55 21.64
CA VAL A 255 15.22 -19.24 21.74
C VAL A 255 15.59 -19.93 20.42
N VAL A 256 14.65 -20.60 19.79
CA VAL A 256 14.85 -21.23 18.47
C VAL A 256 15.19 -20.20 17.40
N CYS A 257 14.48 -19.06 17.36
CA CYS A 257 14.76 -17.99 16.40
C CYS A 257 16.16 -17.39 16.62
N ILE A 258 16.55 -17.12 17.86
CA ILE A 258 17.89 -16.63 18.20
C ILE A 258 18.96 -17.67 17.83
N GLY A 259 18.70 -18.95 18.08
CA GLY A 259 19.59 -20.05 17.69
C GLY A 259 19.81 -20.09 16.17
N PHE A 260 18.75 -20.03 15.37
CA PHE A 260 18.87 -19.98 13.90
C PHE A 260 19.59 -18.72 13.41
N LEU A 261 19.29 -17.56 14.01
CA LEU A 261 19.95 -16.32 13.66
C LEU A 261 21.46 -16.38 13.93
N SER A 262 21.87 -17.00 15.06
CA SER A 262 23.28 -17.13 15.44
C SER A 262 24.04 -18.15 14.59
N ILE A 263 23.38 -19.25 14.16
CA ILE A 263 24.01 -20.32 13.37
C ILE A 263 24.06 -19.97 11.87
N ARG A 264 22.95 -19.48 11.31
CA ARG A 264 22.83 -19.20 9.86
C ARG A 264 23.11 -17.75 9.48
N GLY A 265 23.00 -16.81 10.43
CA GLY A 265 23.05 -15.39 10.15
C GLY A 265 21.90 -14.90 9.26
N LEU A 266 21.92 -13.62 8.92
CA LEU A 266 20.98 -13.00 7.97
C LEU A 266 21.57 -13.07 6.55
N SER A 267 20.84 -13.68 5.62
CA SER A 267 21.15 -13.59 4.19
C SER A 267 20.82 -12.18 3.69
N LYS A 268 21.85 -11.42 3.33
CA LYS A 268 21.70 -10.05 2.83
C LYS A 268 21.46 -10.07 1.33
N SER A 269 20.48 -9.28 0.86
CA SER A 269 20.24 -9.02 -0.56
C SER A 269 21.39 -8.21 -1.18
N ILE A 270 21.44 -8.17 -2.51
CA ILE A 270 22.35 -7.33 -3.29
C ILE A 270 22.24 -5.84 -2.94
N ASP A 271 21.10 -5.39 -2.43
CA ASP A 271 20.89 -4.01 -1.96
C ASP A 271 21.83 -3.63 -0.79
N PHE A 272 22.27 -4.63 0.00
CA PHE A 272 23.18 -4.46 1.14
C PHE A 272 24.63 -4.87 0.82
N THR A 273 24.82 -5.79 -0.14
CA THR A 273 26.14 -6.35 -0.44
C THR A 273 26.74 -5.79 -1.73
N GLY A 274 25.95 -5.08 -2.52
CA GLY A 274 26.27 -4.69 -3.88
C GLY A 274 26.27 -5.90 -4.82
N GLY A 275 26.07 -5.69 -6.10
CA GLY A 275 26.06 -6.74 -7.10
C GLY A 275 25.07 -6.47 -8.23
N ARG A 276 24.97 -7.44 -9.14
CA ARG A 276 23.99 -7.42 -10.24
C ARG A 276 23.12 -8.66 -10.14
N ASN A 277 21.83 -8.49 -10.37
CA ASN A 277 20.87 -9.59 -10.41
C ASN A 277 20.46 -9.85 -11.87
N PHE A 278 20.64 -11.07 -12.35
CA PHE A 278 20.23 -11.48 -13.68
C PHE A 278 19.09 -12.48 -13.55
N LYS A 279 17.95 -12.19 -14.17
CA LYS A 279 16.82 -13.10 -14.27
C LYS A 279 16.82 -13.68 -15.68
N VAL A 280 17.17 -14.94 -15.82
CA VAL A 280 17.21 -15.65 -17.12
C VAL A 280 15.97 -16.53 -17.20
N GLN A 281 15.20 -16.38 -18.27
CA GLN A 281 14.08 -17.24 -18.60
C GLN A 281 14.49 -18.10 -19.80
N PHE A 282 14.50 -19.41 -19.63
CA PHE A 282 14.70 -20.33 -20.72
C PHE A 282 13.36 -20.60 -21.41
N GLU A 283 13.30 -20.46 -22.73
CA GLU A 283 12.18 -20.95 -23.54
C GLU A 283 12.21 -22.48 -23.55
N GLN A 284 11.07 -23.11 -23.21
CA GLN A 284 10.85 -24.55 -23.32
C GLN A 284 10.34 -24.89 -24.70
#